data_46164dc24c30e240c9a0039f6cc0c34c
#
_entry.id   46164dc24c30e240c9a0039f6cc0c34c
#
_cell.length_a   1.000
_cell.length_b   1.000
_cell.length_c   1.000
_cell.angle_alpha   90.00
_cell.angle_beta   90.00
_cell.angle_gamma   90.00
#
_symmetry.space_group_name_H-M   'P 1'
#
loop_
_entity.id
_entity.type
_entity.pdbx_description
1 polymer ?
#
loop_
_entity_poly.entity_id
_entity_poly.type
_entity_poly.pdbx_seq_one_letter_code
_entity_poly.pdbx_strand_id
1 'polypeptide(L)'
;DIPYELKNNIVSALEKYRSLWNAEHMPLGDIKQDAFSLNPGEICHAYTNCGLCQNKMVEREDNYYELTRKFRIDETVAFKGEKIEHPKFTEEMTIIEELGMFFLTNQRLVYIGKKNAFHIPLNVLSGADFDGINIVTFHHTDGTDSIFKFSDEADGVLYIPFERTLKAAKA
;
A
#
# COMPACT_ATOMS: atom_id res chain seq x y z
N ASP A 1 -22.37 -13.03 -30.45
CA ASP A 1 -21.31 -11.99 -30.34
C ASP A 1 -21.13 -11.62 -28.88
N ILE A 2 -19.87 -11.66 -28.39
CA ILE A 2 -19.52 -11.29 -27.01
C ILE A 2 -19.62 -9.75 -26.93
N PRO A 3 -20.33 -9.18 -25.92
CA PRO A 3 -20.39 -7.75 -25.74
C PRO A 3 -18.99 -7.12 -25.60
N TYR A 4 -18.81 -5.92 -26.14
CA TYR A 4 -17.50 -5.25 -26.19
C TYR A 4 -16.86 -5.06 -24.79
N GLU A 5 -17.65 -4.71 -23.79
CA GLU A 5 -17.18 -4.56 -22.40
C GLU A 5 -16.68 -5.88 -21.81
N LEU A 6 -17.39 -6.99 -22.08
CA LEU A 6 -16.97 -8.32 -21.61
C LEU A 6 -15.67 -8.75 -22.30
N LYS A 7 -15.50 -8.43 -23.58
CA LYS A 7 -14.28 -8.70 -24.32
C LYS A 7 -13.09 -7.94 -23.72
N ASN A 8 -13.24 -6.65 -23.41
CA ASN A 8 -12.18 -5.84 -22.79
C ASN A 8 -11.81 -6.36 -21.39
N ASN A 9 -12.78 -6.74 -20.57
CA ASN A 9 -12.54 -7.32 -19.26
C ASN A 9 -11.76 -8.65 -19.35
N ILE A 10 -12.09 -9.49 -20.31
CA ILE A 10 -11.37 -10.76 -20.55
C ILE A 10 -9.93 -10.48 -20.99
N VAL A 11 -9.71 -9.54 -21.91
CA VAL A 11 -8.36 -9.17 -22.38
C VAL A 11 -7.53 -8.62 -21.23
N SER A 12 -8.07 -7.69 -20.44
CA SER A 12 -7.39 -7.13 -19.28
C SER A 12 -7.03 -8.19 -18.23
N ALA A 13 -7.94 -9.12 -17.95
CA ALA A 13 -7.67 -10.24 -17.04
C ALA A 13 -6.54 -11.15 -17.57
N LEU A 14 -6.54 -11.47 -18.86
CA LEU A 14 -5.50 -12.28 -19.49
C LEU A 14 -4.12 -11.59 -19.46
N GLU A 15 -4.08 -10.28 -19.71
CA GLU A 15 -2.86 -9.49 -19.63
C GLU A 15 -2.30 -9.46 -18.19
N LYS A 16 -3.17 -9.31 -17.19
CA LYS A 16 -2.80 -9.38 -15.77
C LYS A 16 -2.21 -10.76 -15.43
N TYR A 17 -2.88 -11.85 -15.79
CA TYR A 17 -2.36 -13.20 -15.56
C TYR A 17 -1.02 -13.45 -16.27
N ARG A 18 -0.87 -12.97 -17.49
CA ARG A 18 0.39 -13.07 -18.24
C ARG A 18 1.51 -12.30 -17.55
N SER A 19 1.24 -11.10 -17.02
CA SER A 19 2.22 -10.30 -16.29
C SER A 19 2.66 -10.99 -15.00
N LEU A 20 1.73 -11.58 -14.24
CA LEU A 20 2.02 -12.36 -13.03
C LEU A 20 2.86 -13.60 -13.37
N TRP A 21 2.46 -14.36 -14.39
CA TRP A 21 3.19 -15.54 -14.83
C TRP A 21 4.62 -15.20 -15.27
N ASN A 22 4.80 -14.12 -16.04
CA ASN A 22 6.11 -13.62 -16.44
C ASN A 22 6.95 -13.21 -15.23
N ALA A 23 6.36 -12.50 -14.27
CA ALA A 23 7.04 -12.09 -13.05
C ALA A 23 7.52 -13.29 -12.21
N GLU A 24 6.80 -14.41 -12.26
CA GLU A 24 7.17 -15.65 -11.56
C GLU A 24 8.24 -16.48 -12.28
N HIS A 25 8.16 -16.60 -13.60
CA HIS A 25 8.91 -17.61 -14.35
C HIS A 25 10.03 -17.04 -15.26
N MET A 26 9.90 -15.76 -15.65
CA MET A 26 10.89 -15.13 -16.54
C MET A 26 11.95 -14.37 -15.72
N PRO A 27 13.13 -14.09 -16.29
CA PRO A 27 14.08 -13.17 -15.66
C PRO A 27 13.39 -11.83 -15.34
N LEU A 28 13.68 -11.28 -14.16
CA LEU A 28 13.17 -9.95 -13.80
C LEU A 28 13.69 -8.91 -14.79
N GLY A 29 12.81 -8.00 -15.18
CA GLY A 29 13.15 -6.96 -16.14
C GLY A 29 14.28 -6.02 -15.67
N ASP A 30 14.92 -5.38 -16.63
CA ASP A 30 15.82 -4.24 -16.42
C ASP A 30 15.09 -3.00 -16.91
N ILE A 31 14.55 -2.22 -15.97
CA ILE A 31 13.80 -1.01 -16.28
C ILE A 31 14.74 0.18 -16.22
N LYS A 32 14.90 0.85 -17.35
CA LYS A 32 15.67 2.09 -17.41
C LYS A 32 14.87 3.20 -16.71
N GLN A 33 15.51 3.83 -15.75
CA GLN A 33 14.95 4.96 -15.01
C GLN A 33 16.05 6.02 -14.81
N ASP A 34 15.66 7.28 -14.70
CA ASP A 34 16.52 8.45 -14.48
C ASP A 34 16.18 9.21 -13.20
N ALA A 35 15.25 8.68 -12.40
CA ALA A 35 14.80 9.29 -11.16
C ALA A 35 15.88 9.32 -10.06
N PHE A 36 16.83 8.38 -10.10
CA PHE A 36 17.97 8.32 -9.18
C PHE A 36 19.15 7.57 -9.81
N SER A 37 20.35 7.77 -9.26
CA SER A 37 21.56 7.08 -9.74
C SER A 37 21.61 5.66 -9.21
N LEU A 38 21.81 4.70 -10.11
CA LEU A 38 22.03 3.30 -9.78
C LEU A 38 23.48 3.09 -9.32
N ASN A 39 23.67 2.19 -8.35
CA ASN A 39 24.99 1.73 -7.94
C ASN A 39 25.62 0.80 -9.01
N PRO A 40 26.91 0.51 -8.96
CA PRO A 40 27.52 -0.48 -9.82
C PRO A 40 26.82 -1.86 -9.70
N GLY A 41 26.35 -2.39 -10.83
CA GLY A 41 25.62 -3.67 -10.88
C GLY A 41 24.18 -3.62 -10.34
N GLU A 42 23.68 -2.45 -10.02
CA GLU A 42 22.29 -2.27 -9.60
C GLU A 42 21.36 -2.23 -10.83
N ILE A 43 20.26 -2.97 -10.75
CA ILE A 43 19.24 -3.09 -11.80
C ILE A 43 17.89 -2.78 -11.20
N CYS A 44 17.10 -1.89 -11.83
CA CYS A 44 15.74 -1.61 -11.44
C CYS A 44 14.79 -2.66 -12.05
N HIS A 45 14.03 -3.35 -11.22
CA HIS A 45 13.14 -4.43 -11.65
C HIS A 45 11.69 -4.01 -11.76
N ALA A 46 11.25 -3.08 -10.93
CA ALA A 46 9.88 -2.59 -10.92
C ALA A 46 9.81 -1.16 -10.37
N TYR A 47 8.78 -0.43 -10.75
CA TYR A 47 8.42 0.83 -10.13
C TYR A 47 6.91 1.03 -10.16
N THR A 48 6.40 1.80 -9.21
CA THR A 48 4.98 2.14 -9.12
C THR A 48 4.76 3.41 -8.31
N ASN A 49 3.60 4.03 -8.49
CA ASN A 49 3.17 5.10 -7.61
C ASN A 49 2.71 4.53 -6.27
N CYS A 50 3.05 5.20 -5.19
CA CYS A 50 2.65 4.81 -3.86
C CYS A 50 2.44 6.01 -2.93
N GLY A 51 1.78 5.76 -1.80
CA GLY A 51 1.74 6.64 -0.65
C GLY A 51 2.68 6.12 0.42
N LEU A 52 3.56 6.98 0.95
CA LEU A 52 4.27 6.70 2.19
C LEU A 52 3.28 6.84 3.35
N CYS A 53 3.18 5.83 4.18
CA CYS A 53 2.20 5.77 5.25
C CYS A 53 2.84 5.77 6.63
N GLN A 54 2.06 6.22 7.61
CA GLN A 54 2.40 6.13 9.03
C GLN A 54 1.17 5.72 9.84
N ASN A 55 1.37 4.89 10.84
CA ASN A 55 0.32 4.59 11.82
C ASN A 55 0.21 5.73 12.82
N LYS A 56 -1.01 6.24 12.99
CA LYS A 56 -1.33 7.31 13.94
C LYS A 56 -2.55 6.95 14.75
N MET A 57 -2.50 7.30 16.04
CA MET A 57 -3.66 7.23 16.91
C MET A 57 -4.60 8.40 16.58
N VAL A 58 -5.82 8.10 16.17
CA VAL A 58 -6.82 9.10 15.79
C VAL A 58 -8.00 8.99 16.74
N GLU A 59 -8.38 10.13 17.34
CA GLU A 59 -9.62 10.20 18.11
C GLU A 59 -10.82 10.24 17.15
N ARG A 60 -11.75 9.33 17.36
CA ARG A 60 -13.03 9.31 16.66
C ARG A 60 -14.18 9.52 17.65
N GLU A 61 -15.16 10.28 17.23
CA GLU A 61 -16.46 10.37 17.91
C GLU A 61 -17.41 9.32 17.33
N ASP A 62 -18.06 8.55 18.17
CA ASP A 62 -19.05 7.57 17.73
C ASP A 62 -20.37 8.26 17.38
N ASN A 63 -20.57 8.52 16.10
CA ASN A 63 -21.83 9.11 15.59
C ASN A 63 -23.02 8.14 15.56
N TYR A 64 -22.81 6.88 15.93
CA TYR A 64 -23.87 5.87 15.93
C TYR A 64 -25.00 6.23 16.90
N TYR A 65 -24.67 6.89 18.01
CA TYR A 65 -25.67 7.36 18.98
C TYR A 65 -26.58 8.48 18.45
N GLU A 66 -26.10 9.32 17.55
CA GLU A 66 -26.95 10.35 16.92
C GLU A 66 -28.01 9.74 16.01
N LEU A 67 -27.66 8.73 15.23
CA LEU A 67 -28.58 8.03 14.33
C LEU A 67 -29.66 7.26 15.11
N THR A 68 -29.28 6.50 16.14
CA THR A 68 -30.26 5.75 16.97
C THR A 68 -31.14 6.65 17.78
N ARG A 69 -30.72 7.84 18.17
CA ARG A 69 -31.53 8.83 18.85
C ARG A 69 -32.53 9.55 17.95
N LYS A 70 -32.14 9.92 16.73
CA LYS A 70 -33.05 10.53 15.73
C LYS A 70 -34.23 9.61 15.38
N PHE A 71 -34.05 8.29 15.50
CA PHE A 71 -35.12 7.31 15.22
C PHE A 71 -35.93 6.88 16.46
N ARG A 72 -35.53 7.28 17.67
CA ARG A 72 -36.25 6.96 18.93
C ARG A 72 -37.03 8.10 19.53
N ILE A 73 -37.16 9.23 18.88
CA ILE A 73 -37.93 10.36 19.36
C ILE A 73 -39.40 10.07 19.04
N ASP A 74 -40.07 9.43 19.99
CA ASP A 74 -41.50 9.50 20.12
C ASP A 74 -41.86 10.92 20.61
N GLU A 75 -42.88 11.53 20.07
CA GLU A 75 -43.20 12.97 20.10
C GLU A 75 -43.46 13.60 21.49
N THR A 76 -43.20 12.90 22.59
CA THR A 76 -43.57 13.34 23.93
C THR A 76 -42.45 13.70 24.89
N VAL A 77 -41.19 13.67 24.49
CA VAL A 77 -40.08 14.00 25.41
C VAL A 77 -39.38 15.29 24.98
N ALA A 78 -39.74 16.39 25.63
CA ALA A 78 -38.98 17.64 25.59
C ALA A 78 -37.68 17.44 26.33
N PHE A 79 -36.58 17.28 25.61
CA PHE A 79 -35.24 17.26 26.20
C PHE A 79 -34.82 18.66 26.61
N LYS A 80 -34.69 18.94 27.92
CA LYS A 80 -33.82 19.99 28.43
C LYS A 80 -32.41 19.67 27.98
N GLY A 81 -31.75 20.65 27.31
CA GLY A 81 -30.47 20.47 26.63
C GLY A 81 -29.32 20.06 27.56
N GLU A 82 -29.28 18.81 27.88
CA GLU A 82 -28.06 18.20 28.41
C GLU A 82 -27.13 17.96 27.24
N LYS A 83 -25.94 18.50 27.35
CA LYS A 83 -24.84 18.27 26.40
C LYS A 83 -24.49 16.79 26.45
N ILE A 84 -24.84 16.04 25.43
CA ILE A 84 -24.53 14.62 25.35
C ILE A 84 -23.07 14.55 24.92
N GLU A 85 -22.23 14.10 25.83
CA GLU A 85 -20.86 13.73 25.47
C GLU A 85 -20.90 12.43 24.67
N HIS A 86 -20.51 12.52 23.41
CA HIS A 86 -20.30 11.33 22.57
C HIS A 86 -19.07 10.57 23.08
N PRO A 87 -19.15 9.24 23.23
CA PRO A 87 -17.99 8.48 23.62
C PRO A 87 -16.89 8.66 22.55
N LYS A 88 -15.74 9.14 22.99
CA LYS A 88 -14.53 9.23 22.16
C LYS A 88 -13.75 7.95 22.35
N PHE A 89 -13.32 7.37 21.26
CA PHE A 89 -12.38 6.26 21.27
C PHE A 89 -11.18 6.57 20.40
N THR A 90 -10.05 6.01 20.76
CA THR A 90 -8.80 6.19 20.05
C THR A 90 -8.53 4.93 19.23
N GLU A 91 -8.38 5.08 17.93
CA GLU A 91 -8.12 4.00 16.99
C GLU A 91 -6.80 4.24 16.27
N GLU A 92 -6.01 3.19 16.10
CA GLU A 92 -4.80 3.26 15.28
C GLU A 92 -5.20 3.20 13.80
N MET A 93 -4.78 4.19 13.03
CA MET A 93 -5.07 4.28 11.61
C MET A 93 -3.80 4.47 10.80
N THR A 94 -3.72 3.75 9.68
CA THR A 94 -2.67 3.97 8.68
C THR A 94 -3.05 5.17 7.80
N ILE A 95 -2.26 6.23 7.86
CA ILE A 95 -2.51 7.49 7.15
C ILE A 95 -1.42 7.70 6.11
N ILE A 96 -1.81 8.08 4.89
CA ILE A 96 -0.87 8.48 3.84
C ILE A 96 -0.34 9.87 4.19
N GLU A 97 0.98 9.97 4.38
CA GLU A 97 1.65 11.24 4.65
C GLU A 97 2.07 11.96 3.37
N GLU A 98 2.49 11.20 2.37
CA GLU A 98 3.02 11.73 1.13
C GLU A 98 2.82 10.74 -0.03
N LEU A 99 2.52 11.28 -1.21
CA LEU A 99 2.51 10.51 -2.45
C LEU A 99 3.87 10.61 -3.14
N GLY A 100 4.33 9.51 -3.71
CA GLY A 100 5.60 9.42 -4.39
C GLY A 100 5.69 8.20 -5.31
N MET A 101 6.91 7.92 -5.72
CA MET A 101 7.25 6.76 -6.53
C MET A 101 8.10 5.78 -5.74
N PHE A 102 7.78 4.53 -5.89
CA PHE A 102 8.50 3.41 -5.30
C PHE A 102 9.22 2.62 -6.40
N PHE A 103 10.46 2.27 -6.15
CA PHE A 103 11.29 1.48 -7.05
C PHE A 103 11.87 0.27 -6.32
N LEU A 104 11.82 -0.86 -6.98
CA LEU A 104 12.47 -2.10 -6.54
C LEU A 104 13.71 -2.34 -7.38
N THR A 105 14.87 -2.42 -6.75
CA THR A 105 16.11 -2.83 -7.41
C THR A 105 16.62 -4.16 -6.84
N ASN A 106 17.62 -4.76 -7.46
CA ASN A 106 18.28 -5.94 -6.93
C ASN A 106 19.13 -5.68 -5.66
N GLN A 107 19.26 -4.42 -5.22
CA GLN A 107 20.07 -4.04 -4.05
C GLN A 107 19.26 -3.36 -2.96
N ARG A 108 18.22 -2.60 -3.32
CA ARG A 108 17.46 -1.76 -2.38
C ARG A 108 16.05 -1.46 -2.87
N LEU A 109 15.19 -1.04 -1.94
CA LEU A 109 13.97 -0.31 -2.24
C LEU A 109 14.30 1.19 -2.25
N VAL A 110 13.72 1.95 -3.17
CA VAL A 110 13.91 3.41 -3.24
C VAL A 110 12.54 4.08 -3.26
N TYR A 111 12.36 5.05 -2.39
CA TYR A 111 11.18 5.91 -2.37
C TYR A 111 11.58 7.34 -2.73
N ILE A 112 10.82 7.95 -3.64
CA ILE A 112 10.99 9.34 -4.05
C ILE A 112 9.64 10.04 -3.98
N GLY A 113 9.46 10.84 -2.95
CA GLY A 113 8.33 11.73 -2.78
C GLY A 113 8.74 13.19 -3.01
N LYS A 114 7.80 14.10 -2.77
CA LYS A 114 8.05 15.54 -2.90
C LYS A 114 8.89 16.11 -1.76
N LYS A 115 8.71 15.57 -0.55
CA LYS A 115 9.39 16.03 0.68
C LYS A 115 10.44 15.04 1.14
N ASN A 116 10.17 13.74 0.97
CA ASN A 116 11.02 12.65 1.44
C ASN A 116 11.57 11.87 0.26
N ALA A 117 12.87 11.57 0.31
CA ALA A 117 13.50 10.61 -0.59
C ALA A 117 14.49 9.79 0.24
N PHE A 118 14.35 8.47 0.20
CA PHE A 118 15.21 7.55 0.94
C PHE A 118 15.30 6.19 0.24
N HIS A 119 16.21 5.36 0.72
CA HIS A 119 16.34 3.99 0.26
C HIS A 119 16.49 3.03 1.44
N ILE A 120 16.04 1.80 1.23
CA ILE A 120 16.11 0.71 2.20
C ILE A 120 16.89 -0.43 1.54
N PRO A 121 18.12 -0.73 1.97
CA PRO A 121 18.87 -1.86 1.45
C PRO A 121 18.14 -3.18 1.70
N LEU A 122 18.15 -4.11 0.73
CA LEU A 122 17.44 -5.38 0.87
C LEU A 122 17.99 -6.26 2.01
N ASN A 123 19.25 -6.12 2.36
CA ASN A 123 19.88 -6.89 3.44
C ASN A 123 19.40 -6.50 4.84
N VAL A 124 18.77 -5.32 5.01
CA VAL A 124 18.16 -4.92 6.29
C VAL A 124 16.69 -5.29 6.40
N LEU A 125 16.10 -5.88 5.36
CA LEU A 125 14.73 -6.35 5.38
C LEU A 125 14.64 -7.79 5.87
N SER A 126 13.76 -8.06 6.81
CA SER A 126 13.41 -9.42 7.24
C SER A 126 12.32 -10.04 6.38
N GLY A 127 11.36 -9.23 5.90
CA GLY A 127 10.24 -9.65 5.05
C GLY A 127 9.32 -8.51 4.71
N ALA A 128 8.15 -8.85 4.17
CA ALA A 128 7.06 -7.91 3.95
C ALA A 128 5.71 -8.62 4.08
N ASP A 129 4.72 -7.89 4.62
CA ASP A 129 3.33 -8.29 4.68
C ASP A 129 2.51 -7.47 3.70
N PHE A 130 1.67 -8.15 2.94
CA PHE A 130 0.73 -7.57 1.98
C PHE A 130 -0.68 -7.82 2.51
N ASP A 131 -1.42 -6.78 2.86
CA ASP A 131 -2.75 -6.90 3.49
C ASP A 131 -3.89 -7.22 2.52
N GLY A 132 -3.58 -7.35 1.22
CA GLY A 132 -4.57 -7.58 0.17
C GLY A 132 -5.42 -6.36 -0.20
N ILE A 133 -5.21 -5.22 0.46
CA ILE A 133 -5.89 -3.93 0.21
C ILE A 133 -4.87 -2.87 -0.22
N ASN A 134 -3.77 -3.28 -0.84
CA ASN A 134 -2.72 -2.40 -1.36
C ASN A 134 -1.79 -1.76 -0.31
N ILE A 135 -1.90 -2.12 0.95
CA ILE A 135 -0.94 -1.72 1.97
C ILE A 135 0.12 -2.80 2.10
N VAL A 136 1.37 -2.38 2.05
CA VAL A 136 2.53 -3.24 2.23
C VAL A 136 3.35 -2.71 3.39
N THR A 137 3.64 -3.60 4.33
CA THR A 137 4.53 -3.34 5.46
C THR A 137 5.84 -4.08 5.24
N PHE A 138 6.93 -3.35 5.04
CA PHE A 138 8.27 -3.90 4.97
C PHE A 138 8.87 -3.95 6.37
N HIS A 139 9.20 -5.14 6.83
CA HIS A 139 9.78 -5.36 8.15
C HIS A 139 11.30 -5.27 8.09
N HIS A 140 11.90 -4.46 8.95
CA HIS A 140 13.32 -4.33 9.07
C HIS A 140 13.89 -5.28 10.13
N THR A 141 15.15 -5.65 10.00
CA THR A 141 15.84 -6.53 10.96
C THR A 141 16.04 -5.89 12.33
N ASP A 142 15.93 -4.58 12.44
CA ASP A 142 15.99 -3.83 13.71
C ASP A 142 14.63 -3.73 14.42
N GLY A 143 13.57 -4.31 13.84
CA GLY A 143 12.22 -4.30 14.38
C GLY A 143 11.40 -3.06 14.02
N THR A 144 11.92 -2.18 13.17
CA THR A 144 11.13 -1.06 12.61
C THR A 144 10.38 -1.49 11.35
N ASP A 145 9.34 -0.75 10.99
CA ASP A 145 8.53 -1.00 9.82
C ASP A 145 8.48 0.21 8.89
N SER A 146 8.39 -0.07 7.59
CA SER A 146 8.10 0.92 6.56
C SER A 146 6.80 0.56 5.86
N ILE A 147 5.81 1.45 5.90
CA ILE A 147 4.47 1.18 5.42
C ILE A 147 4.20 2.01 4.16
N PHE A 148 3.75 1.35 3.10
CA PHE A 148 3.39 1.97 1.82
C PHE A 148 2.01 1.53 1.39
N LYS A 149 1.26 2.45 0.78
CA LYS A 149 0.03 2.14 0.08
C LYS A 149 0.24 2.24 -1.42
N PHE A 150 0.11 1.13 -2.11
CA PHE A 150 0.22 1.06 -3.57
C PHE A 150 -1.13 1.31 -4.27
N SER A 151 -1.12 1.59 -5.56
CA SER A 151 -2.34 1.60 -6.36
C SER A 151 -2.87 0.17 -6.56
N ASP A 152 -4.19 0.01 -6.72
CA ASP A 152 -4.88 -1.28 -6.79
C ASP A 152 -4.33 -2.28 -7.83
N GLU A 153 -3.63 -1.79 -8.83
CA GLU A 153 -3.06 -2.62 -9.91
C GLU A 153 -1.65 -3.15 -9.60
N ALA A 154 -0.99 -2.63 -8.56
CA ALA A 154 0.44 -2.90 -8.32
C ALA A 154 0.72 -4.15 -7.47
N ASP A 155 -0.24 -4.61 -6.65
CA ASP A 155 -0.01 -5.60 -5.61
C ASP A 155 0.61 -6.91 -6.12
N GLY A 156 -0.03 -7.55 -7.09
CA GLY A 156 0.48 -8.83 -7.59
C GLY A 156 1.74 -8.69 -8.46
N VAL A 157 1.88 -7.56 -9.16
CA VAL A 157 3.01 -7.31 -10.07
C VAL A 157 4.28 -6.92 -9.30
N LEU A 158 4.13 -6.33 -8.12
CA LEU A 158 5.26 -5.94 -7.26
C LEU A 158 5.68 -7.05 -6.29
N TYR A 159 4.71 -7.80 -5.75
CA TYR A 159 4.96 -8.83 -4.75
C TYR A 159 5.94 -9.92 -5.23
N ILE A 160 5.66 -10.51 -6.39
CA ILE A 160 6.48 -11.59 -6.95
C ILE A 160 7.92 -11.13 -7.24
N PRO A 161 8.17 -10.00 -7.93
CA PRO A 161 9.52 -9.46 -8.07
C PRO A 161 10.21 -9.18 -6.75
N PHE A 162 9.50 -8.62 -5.75
CA PHE A 162 10.05 -8.36 -4.44
C PHE A 162 10.52 -9.64 -3.73
N GLU A 163 9.66 -10.66 -3.64
CA GLU A 163 10.01 -11.95 -3.02
C GLU A 163 11.22 -12.62 -3.70
N ARG A 164 11.25 -12.61 -5.03
CA ARG A 164 12.36 -13.16 -5.81
C ARG A 164 13.66 -12.41 -5.56
N THR A 165 13.58 -11.07 -5.54
CA THR A 165 14.75 -10.20 -5.33
C THR A 165 15.28 -10.32 -3.91
N LEU A 166 14.38 -10.38 -2.92
CA LEU A 166 14.76 -10.57 -1.52
C LEU A 166 15.42 -11.94 -1.28
N LYS A 167 14.91 -13.01 -1.89
CA LYS A 167 15.52 -14.34 -1.84
C LYS A 167 16.91 -14.34 -2.46
N ALA A 168 17.08 -13.69 -3.62
CA ALA A 168 18.38 -13.59 -4.28
C ALA A 168 19.40 -12.76 -3.47
N ALA A 169 18.95 -11.72 -2.77
CA ALA A 169 19.82 -10.88 -1.93
C ALA A 169 20.26 -11.57 -0.63
N LYS A 170 19.53 -12.63 -0.20
CA LYS A 170 19.84 -13.42 1.02
C LYS A 170 20.58 -14.74 0.73
N ALA A 171 20.73 -15.13 -0.53
CA ALA A 171 21.43 -16.34 -0.97
C ALA A 171 22.93 -16.12 -1.05
#